data_1294a8dc29aa8f77aa53e9af5fa0642f
#
_entry.id   1294a8dc29aa8f77aa53e9af5fa0642f
#
_cell.length_a   1.000
_cell.length_b   1.000
_cell.length_c   1.000
_cell.angle_alpha   90.00
_cell.angle_beta   90.00
_cell.angle_gamma   90.00
#
_symmetry.space_group_name_H-M   'P 1'
#
loop_
_entity.id
_entity.type
_entity.pdbx_description
1 polymer ?
#
loop_
_entity_poly.entity_id
_entity_poly.type
_entity_poly.pdbx_seq_one_letter_code
_entity_poly.pdbx_strand_id
1 'polypeptide(L)'
;MKKIFNVILMLMSLSFFAQSKVLKSSNLTNKKTSPKPIVKKKPESNLVLINENAPLLIPQKLNDNFGYVNQKGKFVISPEYHIAMFFAEDCNLLNSPNPNAKKFGTAHFATVEKNNISYRINQAGKRVYQYKNADLGKCQTEFRKQLFHAYILNGMYGIIEDSKFSNPADRSHFKIYPKYDYLHILEGEDLSNPMIVASHKNKFGIIDVNNNIIIPFEYADIKRNYSWKLGKMFEVTKDDKNYYYIDSNNKSY
;
A
#
# COMPACT_ATOMS: atom_id res chain seq x y z
N MET A 1 54.26 3.68 20.83
CA MET A 1 54.68 5.09 20.96
C MET A 1 53.48 6.01 20.89
N LYS A 2 53.33 6.79 21.94
CA LYS A 2 52.24 7.76 22.20
C LYS A 2 52.21 8.88 21.16
N LYS A 3 51.05 9.41 20.80
CA LYS A 3 50.81 10.86 20.74
C LYS A 3 49.32 11.16 20.90
N ILE A 4 49.02 11.78 21.99
CA ILE A 4 47.83 12.48 22.43
C ILE A 4 47.80 13.82 21.72
N PHE A 5 46.62 14.26 21.17
CA PHE A 5 46.39 15.66 20.85
C PHE A 5 45.03 16.08 21.46
N ASN A 6 45.16 16.86 22.54
CA ASN A 6 44.09 17.69 23.09
C ASN A 6 43.85 18.89 22.17
N VAL A 7 42.61 19.23 21.90
CA VAL A 7 42.26 20.57 21.45
C VAL A 7 41.05 21.07 22.29
N ILE A 8 41.34 22.19 22.81
CA ILE A 8 40.65 23.03 23.84
C ILE A 8 39.33 23.58 23.30
N LEU A 9 38.35 23.52 24.18
CA LEU A 9 37.03 24.16 24.12
C LEU A 9 37.18 25.68 24.26
N MET A 10 36.59 26.47 23.37
CA MET A 10 36.42 27.90 23.52
C MET A 10 34.95 28.29 23.42
N LEU A 11 34.37 28.54 24.56
CA LEU A 11 33.06 29.14 24.78
C LEU A 11 33.12 30.64 24.46
N MET A 12 32.28 31.11 23.54
CA MET A 12 31.93 32.53 23.45
C MET A 12 30.41 32.69 23.58
N SER A 13 30.03 33.22 24.71
CA SER A 13 28.70 33.75 25.05
C SER A 13 28.55 35.15 24.42
N LEU A 14 27.55 35.35 23.61
CA LEU A 14 27.09 36.68 23.17
C LEU A 14 25.65 36.91 23.63
N SER A 15 25.54 37.72 24.68
CA SER A 15 24.30 38.26 25.18
C SER A 15 23.87 39.45 24.32
N PHE A 16 22.69 39.38 23.69
CA PHE A 16 22.07 40.55 23.09
C PHE A 16 20.94 41.07 23.97
N PHE A 17 21.16 42.30 24.48
CA PHE A 17 20.13 43.12 25.12
C PHE A 17 19.19 43.70 24.05
N ALA A 18 17.89 43.44 24.19
CA ALA A 18 16.86 44.14 23.45
C ALA A 18 16.28 45.29 24.26
N GLN A 19 16.49 46.52 23.78
CA GLN A 19 15.88 47.69 24.32
C GLN A 19 14.44 47.86 23.85
N SER A 20 13.50 47.98 24.79
CA SER A 20 12.10 48.31 24.54
C SER A 20 11.93 49.83 24.35
N LYS A 21 11.43 50.25 23.17
CA LYS A 21 10.93 51.61 22.96
C LYS A 21 9.44 51.64 23.21
N VAL A 22 9.07 52.43 24.23
CA VAL A 22 7.70 52.81 24.54
C VAL A 22 7.25 53.84 23.50
N LEU A 23 6.19 53.59 22.77
CA LEU A 23 5.51 54.54 21.90
C LEU A 23 4.15 54.90 22.47
N LYS A 24 3.94 56.21 22.58
CA LYS A 24 2.78 56.89 23.18
C LYS A 24 1.49 56.62 22.38
N SER A 25 0.41 56.38 23.12
CA SER A 25 -0.98 56.29 22.73
C SER A 25 -1.47 57.59 22.05
N SER A 26 -2.05 57.50 20.87
CA SER A 26 -2.96 58.50 20.32
C SER A 26 -4.35 57.89 20.18
N ASN A 27 -5.33 58.49 20.88
CA ASN A 27 -6.73 58.09 20.83
C ASN A 27 -7.32 58.35 19.46
N LEU A 28 -7.81 57.30 18.79
CA LEU A 28 -8.71 57.35 17.66
C LEU A 28 -9.94 56.53 17.91
N THR A 29 -11.08 57.20 17.91
CA THR A 29 -12.42 56.65 18.10
C THR A 29 -12.75 55.58 17.05
N ASN A 30 -12.86 54.34 17.51
CA ASN A 30 -13.26 53.20 16.65
C ASN A 30 -14.77 53.02 16.62
N LYS A 31 -15.37 53.22 15.46
CA LYS A 31 -16.68 52.70 15.09
C LYS A 31 -16.63 51.17 15.14
N LYS A 32 -17.40 50.56 16.06
CA LYS A 32 -17.60 49.09 16.11
C LYS A 32 -18.34 48.62 14.86
N THR A 33 -17.63 48.06 13.88
CA THR A 33 -18.18 47.13 12.94
C THR A 33 -18.00 45.73 13.49
N SER A 34 -19.09 45.04 13.80
CA SER A 34 -19.07 43.63 14.22
C SER A 34 -18.50 42.77 13.09
N PRO A 35 -17.53 41.87 13.37
CA PRO A 35 -17.02 40.95 12.32
C PRO A 35 -18.13 39.97 11.92
N LYS A 36 -18.40 39.86 10.62
CA LYS A 36 -19.22 38.78 10.08
C LYS A 36 -18.63 37.44 10.51
N PRO A 37 -19.45 36.45 10.91
CA PRO A 37 -18.95 35.13 11.29
C PRO A 37 -18.22 34.51 10.08
N ILE A 38 -16.94 34.21 10.27
CA ILE A 38 -16.17 33.42 9.31
C ILE A 38 -16.78 32.02 9.35
N VAL A 39 -17.58 31.69 8.37
CA VAL A 39 -18.04 30.32 8.11
C VAL A 39 -16.79 29.51 7.78
N LYS A 40 -16.25 28.79 8.77
CA LYS A 40 -15.23 27.77 8.53
C LYS A 40 -15.84 26.74 7.60
N LYS A 41 -15.51 26.78 6.29
CA LYS A 41 -15.81 25.70 5.37
C LYS A 41 -15.28 24.42 6.00
N LYS A 42 -16.19 23.47 6.28
CA LYS A 42 -15.83 22.11 6.66
C LYS A 42 -14.86 21.61 5.60
N PRO A 43 -13.67 21.06 5.94
CA PRO A 43 -12.78 20.56 4.91
C PRO A 43 -13.55 19.52 4.11
N GLU A 44 -13.73 19.76 2.81
CA GLU A 44 -14.24 18.76 1.88
C GLU A 44 -13.37 17.51 2.05
N SER A 45 -14.00 16.39 2.36
CA SER A 45 -13.28 15.13 2.43
C SER A 45 -12.72 14.89 1.04
N ASN A 46 -11.39 14.93 0.91
CA ASN A 46 -10.69 14.63 -0.36
C ASN A 46 -10.87 13.16 -0.78
N LEU A 47 -11.68 12.39 -0.02
CA LEU A 47 -11.98 10.99 -0.23
C LEU A 47 -13.35 10.89 -0.89
N VAL A 48 -13.35 10.73 -2.21
CA VAL A 48 -14.56 10.47 -3.02
C VAL A 48 -14.37 9.12 -3.69
N LEU A 49 -15.31 8.21 -3.51
CA LEU A 49 -15.35 6.94 -4.22
C LEU A 49 -15.79 7.21 -5.66
N ILE A 50 -14.89 6.99 -6.61
CA ILE A 50 -15.13 7.14 -8.05
C ILE A 50 -15.25 5.78 -8.72
N ASN A 51 -14.51 4.79 -8.22
CA ASN A 51 -14.44 3.44 -8.75
C ASN A 51 -14.54 2.45 -7.58
N GLU A 52 -15.58 1.63 -7.57
CA GLU A 52 -15.82 0.62 -6.54
C GLU A 52 -14.79 -0.52 -6.57
N ASN A 53 -14.12 -0.71 -7.71
CA ASN A 53 -13.08 -1.73 -7.89
C ASN A 53 -11.70 -1.30 -7.38
N ALA A 54 -11.56 -0.07 -6.85
CA ALA A 54 -10.31 0.41 -6.29
C ALA A 54 -10.50 0.95 -4.88
N PRO A 55 -9.50 0.81 -3.97
CA PRO A 55 -9.56 1.38 -2.63
C PRO A 55 -9.68 2.90 -2.64
N LEU A 56 -10.29 3.48 -1.61
CA LEU A 56 -10.35 4.94 -1.41
C LEU A 56 -8.96 5.57 -1.27
N LEU A 57 -8.03 4.83 -0.66
CA LEU A 57 -6.66 5.22 -0.41
C LEU A 57 -5.72 4.12 -0.89
N ILE A 58 -4.81 4.51 -1.76
CA ILE A 58 -3.86 3.62 -2.42
C ILE A 58 -2.45 4.02 -1.95
N PRO A 59 -1.64 3.08 -1.42
CA PRO A 59 -0.26 3.36 -1.09
C PRO A 59 0.49 3.82 -2.34
N GLN A 60 1.23 4.91 -2.24
CA GLN A 60 2.01 5.44 -3.36
C GLN A 60 3.38 5.88 -2.88
N LYS A 61 4.41 5.46 -3.60
CA LYS A 61 5.80 5.86 -3.33
C LYS A 61 6.09 7.20 -4.02
N LEU A 62 6.71 8.12 -3.27
CA LEU A 62 7.30 9.33 -3.82
C LEU A 62 8.70 9.47 -3.22
N ASN A 63 9.72 9.51 -4.08
CA ASN A 63 11.11 9.34 -3.69
C ASN A 63 11.26 7.99 -2.93
N ASP A 64 11.76 7.99 -1.70
CA ASP A 64 11.97 6.76 -0.93
C ASP A 64 10.88 6.50 0.13
N ASN A 65 9.83 7.33 0.19
CA ASN A 65 8.78 7.21 1.18
C ASN A 65 7.42 6.93 0.55
N PHE A 66 6.60 6.18 1.28
CA PHE A 66 5.20 5.93 0.95
C PHE A 66 4.29 6.93 1.66
N GLY A 67 3.29 7.41 0.94
CA GLY A 67 2.10 8.05 1.45
C GLY A 67 0.85 7.37 0.88
N TYR A 68 -0.27 8.06 0.87
CA TYR A 68 -1.50 7.53 0.25
C TYR A 68 -2.12 8.56 -0.67
N VAL A 69 -2.44 8.12 -1.88
CA VAL A 69 -3.22 8.91 -2.84
C VAL A 69 -4.69 8.49 -2.82
N ASN A 70 -5.56 9.41 -3.17
CA ASN A 70 -6.96 9.11 -3.47
C ASN A 70 -7.10 8.55 -4.91
N GLN A 71 -8.32 8.18 -5.30
CA GLN A 71 -8.60 7.65 -6.64
C GLN A 71 -8.41 8.66 -7.80
N LYS A 72 -8.06 9.93 -7.49
CA LYS A 72 -7.62 10.95 -8.46
C LYS A 72 -6.10 11.08 -8.55
N GLY A 73 -5.33 10.22 -7.87
CA GLY A 73 -3.87 10.28 -7.82
C GLY A 73 -3.31 11.41 -6.95
N LYS A 74 -4.16 12.09 -6.15
CA LYS A 74 -3.72 13.18 -5.27
C LYS A 74 -3.34 12.64 -3.90
N PHE A 75 -2.16 12.99 -3.38
CA PHE A 75 -1.78 12.67 -2.02
C PHE A 75 -2.76 13.26 -0.99
N VAL A 76 -3.30 12.40 -0.15
CA VAL A 76 -4.14 12.73 1.01
C VAL A 76 -3.34 12.55 2.30
N ILE A 77 -2.47 11.54 2.32
CA ILE A 77 -1.51 11.30 3.41
C ILE A 77 -0.12 11.47 2.81
N SER A 78 0.64 12.39 3.38
CA SER A 78 1.97 12.75 2.88
C SER A 78 2.94 11.56 2.89
N PRO A 79 3.87 11.47 1.92
CA PRO A 79 4.88 10.42 1.88
C PRO A 79 5.89 10.61 3.02
N GLU A 80 5.77 9.80 4.06
CA GLU A 80 6.65 9.84 5.23
C GLU A 80 6.99 8.46 5.80
N TYR A 81 6.46 7.37 5.21
CA TYR A 81 6.59 6.02 5.71
C TYR A 81 7.54 5.21 4.84
N HIS A 82 8.36 4.35 5.44
CA HIS A 82 9.21 3.40 4.71
C HIS A 82 8.38 2.21 4.16
N ILE A 83 7.32 1.84 4.90
CA ILE A 83 6.35 0.82 4.50
C ILE A 83 4.95 1.40 4.67
N ALA A 84 4.08 1.16 3.70
CA ALA A 84 2.65 1.46 3.78
C ALA A 84 1.85 0.34 3.14
N MET A 85 0.97 -0.29 3.94
CA MET A 85 0.07 -1.35 3.49
C MET A 85 -1.30 -0.76 3.09
N PHE A 86 -2.10 -1.52 2.37
CA PHE A 86 -3.50 -1.16 2.14
C PHE A 86 -4.28 -1.08 3.46
N PHE A 87 -5.37 -0.29 3.45
CA PHE A 87 -6.37 -0.31 4.51
C PHE A 87 -7.10 -1.66 4.43
N ALA A 88 -6.70 -2.58 5.29
CA ALA A 88 -7.18 -3.96 5.31
C ALA A 88 -7.14 -4.51 6.74
N GLU A 89 -7.86 -5.62 6.94
CA GLU A 89 -7.79 -6.35 8.20
C GLU A 89 -6.37 -6.89 8.44
N ASP A 90 -5.95 -6.80 9.70
CA ASP A 90 -4.70 -7.38 10.19
C ASP A 90 -5.05 -8.49 11.17
N CYS A 91 -4.99 -9.73 10.70
CA CYS A 91 -5.37 -10.89 11.51
C CYS A 91 -4.48 -11.07 12.74
N ASN A 92 -3.21 -10.64 12.69
CA ASN A 92 -2.34 -10.72 13.88
C ASN A 92 -2.84 -9.77 14.98
N LEU A 93 -3.28 -8.57 14.61
CA LEU A 93 -3.87 -7.64 15.57
C LEU A 93 -5.27 -8.07 16.00
N LEU A 94 -6.11 -8.60 15.09
CA LEU A 94 -7.43 -9.12 15.45
C LEU A 94 -7.36 -10.28 16.45
N ASN A 95 -6.31 -11.10 16.37
CA ASN A 95 -6.03 -12.21 17.28
C ASN A 95 -5.06 -11.84 18.42
N SER A 96 -4.80 -10.54 18.61
CA SER A 96 -3.91 -10.05 19.67
C SER A 96 -4.35 -10.52 21.06
N PRO A 97 -3.41 -10.91 21.94
CA PRO A 97 -3.71 -11.12 23.36
C PRO A 97 -4.05 -9.80 24.07
N ASN A 98 -3.68 -8.64 23.47
CA ASN A 98 -3.95 -7.32 24.03
C ASN A 98 -5.28 -6.77 23.47
N PRO A 99 -6.35 -6.61 24.31
CA PRO A 99 -7.64 -6.09 23.86
C PRO A 99 -7.57 -4.68 23.24
N ASN A 100 -6.58 -3.87 23.64
CA ASN A 100 -6.38 -2.54 23.05
C ASN A 100 -5.82 -2.60 21.65
N ALA A 101 -4.96 -3.57 21.35
CA ALA A 101 -4.43 -3.80 20.01
C ALA A 101 -5.51 -4.31 19.04
N LYS A 102 -6.40 -5.23 19.50
CA LYS A 102 -7.49 -5.79 18.69
C LYS A 102 -8.35 -4.74 18.00
N LYS A 103 -8.62 -3.61 18.66
CA LYS A 103 -9.44 -2.51 18.13
C LYS A 103 -8.91 -1.94 16.83
N PHE A 104 -7.61 -2.07 16.59
CA PHE A 104 -6.92 -1.52 15.43
C PHE A 104 -6.62 -2.57 14.34
N GLY A 105 -7.08 -3.80 14.51
CA GLY A 105 -6.92 -4.88 13.52
C GLY A 105 -7.90 -4.80 12.33
N THR A 106 -8.91 -3.92 12.37
CA THR A 106 -9.95 -3.83 11.33
C THR A 106 -9.47 -3.12 10.06
N ALA A 107 -10.22 -3.25 8.96
CA ALA A 107 -9.95 -2.61 7.67
C ALA A 107 -10.08 -1.07 7.68
N HIS A 108 -10.52 -0.47 8.79
CA HIS A 108 -10.53 1.00 8.94
C HIS A 108 -9.13 1.59 9.12
N PHE A 109 -8.13 0.74 9.31
CA PHE A 109 -6.75 1.14 9.57
C PHE A 109 -5.79 0.48 8.59
N ALA A 110 -4.69 1.18 8.32
CA ALA A 110 -3.56 0.64 7.56
C ALA A 110 -2.33 0.49 8.44
N THR A 111 -1.53 -0.54 8.20
CA THR A 111 -0.20 -0.67 8.79
C THR A 111 0.78 0.19 8.02
N VAL A 112 1.55 0.98 8.76
CA VAL A 112 2.67 1.77 8.23
C VAL A 112 3.89 1.62 9.12
N GLU A 113 5.08 1.82 8.55
CA GLU A 113 6.33 1.83 9.31
C GLU A 113 7.08 3.13 9.07
N LYS A 114 7.59 3.72 10.14
CA LYS A 114 8.48 4.87 10.12
C LYS A 114 9.57 4.71 11.19
N ASN A 115 10.83 4.86 10.80
CA ASN A 115 11.98 4.71 11.70
C ASN A 115 11.99 3.36 12.44
N ASN A 116 11.68 2.26 11.75
CA ASN A 116 11.57 0.90 12.29
C ASN A 116 10.50 0.75 13.39
N ILE A 117 9.53 1.65 13.43
CA ILE A 117 8.40 1.59 14.36
C ILE A 117 7.12 1.42 13.54
N SER A 118 6.36 0.38 13.90
CA SER A 118 5.11 0.05 13.23
C SER A 118 3.92 0.75 13.90
N TYR A 119 3.04 1.31 13.07
CA TYR A 119 1.83 2.02 13.51
C TYR A 119 0.62 1.53 12.73
N ARG A 120 -0.55 1.65 13.36
CA ARG A 120 -1.83 1.69 12.65
C ARG A 120 -2.24 3.15 12.48
N ILE A 121 -2.60 3.51 11.26
CA ILE A 121 -3.13 4.85 10.92
C ILE A 121 -4.58 4.75 10.48
N ASN A 122 -5.35 5.82 10.72
CA ASN A 122 -6.70 5.95 10.16
C ASN A 122 -6.64 6.63 8.77
N GLN A 123 -7.80 6.73 8.08
CA GLN A 123 -7.90 7.32 6.74
C GLN A 123 -7.54 8.83 6.69
N ALA A 124 -7.48 9.51 7.82
CA ALA A 124 -6.96 10.88 7.92
C ALA A 124 -5.43 10.94 8.11
N GLY A 125 -4.73 9.80 8.09
CA GLY A 125 -3.28 9.71 8.31
C GLY A 125 -2.84 9.83 9.77
N LYS A 126 -3.81 9.90 10.72
CA LYS A 126 -3.47 9.97 12.13
C LYS A 126 -2.96 8.60 12.60
N ARG A 127 -1.78 8.57 13.24
CA ARG A 127 -1.27 7.39 13.95
C ARG A 127 -2.13 7.18 15.19
N VAL A 128 -2.89 6.08 15.20
CA VAL A 128 -3.87 5.77 16.26
C VAL A 128 -3.36 4.70 17.21
N TYR A 129 -2.42 3.87 16.78
CA TYR A 129 -1.82 2.84 17.60
C TYR A 129 -0.39 2.55 17.15
N GLN A 130 0.53 2.47 18.11
CA GLN A 130 1.87 1.91 17.92
C GLN A 130 1.86 0.51 18.52
N TYR A 131 2.15 -0.49 17.71
CA TYR A 131 2.15 -1.87 18.18
C TYR A 131 3.56 -2.45 18.24
N LYS A 132 3.71 -3.46 19.09
CA LYS A 132 4.95 -4.21 19.33
C LYS A 132 4.71 -5.66 18.97
N ASN A 133 5.78 -6.45 18.83
CA ASN A 133 5.67 -7.89 18.59
C ASN A 133 4.79 -8.61 19.62
N ALA A 134 4.80 -8.17 20.89
CA ALA A 134 3.96 -8.73 21.94
C ALA A 134 2.44 -8.50 21.73
N ASP A 135 2.06 -7.53 20.87
CA ASP A 135 0.67 -7.29 20.51
C ASP A 135 0.18 -8.21 19.38
N LEU A 136 1.07 -8.95 18.74
CA LEU A 136 0.71 -9.78 17.59
C LEU A 136 0.24 -11.16 18.07
N GLY A 137 -0.99 -11.52 17.73
CA GLY A 137 -1.50 -12.87 17.84
C GLY A 137 -1.15 -13.72 16.61
N LYS A 138 -1.56 -14.97 16.65
CA LYS A 138 -1.38 -15.90 15.51
C LYS A 138 -2.59 -15.84 14.60
N CYS A 139 -2.37 -15.60 13.31
CA CYS A 139 -3.39 -15.83 12.30
C CYS A 139 -3.64 -17.33 12.18
N GLN A 140 -4.90 -17.73 12.16
CA GLN A 140 -5.23 -19.09 11.75
C GLN A 140 -5.03 -19.15 10.23
N THR A 141 -4.14 -19.99 9.79
CA THR A 141 -3.97 -20.31 8.37
C THR A 141 -5.12 -21.24 7.99
N GLU A 142 -6.17 -20.70 7.41
CA GLU A 142 -7.15 -21.54 6.74
C GLU A 142 -6.45 -22.20 5.54
N PHE A 143 -6.34 -23.51 5.58
CA PHE A 143 -5.91 -24.26 4.40
C PHE A 143 -7.03 -24.17 3.36
N ARG A 144 -6.81 -23.34 2.33
CA ARG A 144 -7.69 -23.28 1.17
C ARG A 144 -7.13 -24.21 0.11
N LYS A 145 -7.91 -25.23 -0.26
CA LYS A 145 -7.53 -26.13 -1.35
C LYS A 145 -7.44 -25.34 -2.65
N GLN A 146 -6.25 -25.33 -3.28
CA GLN A 146 -6.11 -24.75 -4.60
C GLN A 146 -6.86 -25.60 -5.63
N LEU A 147 -7.64 -24.96 -6.48
CA LEU A 147 -8.38 -25.62 -7.55
C LEU A 147 -7.58 -25.74 -8.85
N PHE A 148 -6.53 -24.93 -8.99
CA PHE A 148 -5.69 -24.84 -10.18
C PHE A 148 -4.22 -24.78 -9.79
N HIS A 149 -3.37 -25.33 -10.65
CA HIS A 149 -1.91 -25.32 -10.52
C HIS A 149 -1.26 -24.84 -11.79
N ALA A 150 -0.18 -24.09 -11.69
CA ALA A 150 0.71 -23.82 -12.80
C ALA A 150 1.52 -25.10 -13.08
N TYR A 151 1.57 -25.52 -14.34
CA TYR A 151 2.27 -26.73 -14.79
C TYR A 151 3.20 -26.42 -15.95
N ILE A 152 4.41 -26.98 -15.91
CA ILE A 152 5.43 -26.78 -16.96
C ILE A 152 5.49 -28.03 -17.85
N LEU A 153 5.33 -27.82 -19.14
CA LEU A 153 5.56 -28.83 -20.18
C LEU A 153 6.41 -28.24 -21.28
N ASN A 154 7.51 -28.91 -21.62
CA ASN A 154 8.47 -28.46 -22.66
C ASN A 154 8.95 -27.00 -22.47
N GLY A 155 9.16 -26.59 -21.20
CA GLY A 155 9.62 -25.24 -20.85
C GLY A 155 8.56 -24.15 -20.90
N MET A 156 7.29 -24.47 -21.22
CA MET A 156 6.18 -23.53 -21.25
C MET A 156 5.22 -23.82 -20.11
N TYR A 157 4.61 -22.75 -19.57
CA TYR A 157 3.66 -22.82 -18.47
C TYR A 157 2.22 -22.91 -19.00
N GLY A 158 1.42 -23.75 -18.34
CA GLY A 158 -0.02 -23.86 -18.49
C GLY A 158 -0.73 -23.92 -17.15
N ILE A 159 -2.04 -24.04 -17.16
CA ILE A 159 -2.88 -24.22 -15.97
C ILE A 159 -3.59 -25.56 -16.05
N ILE A 160 -3.48 -26.35 -14.99
CA ILE A 160 -4.14 -27.64 -14.83
C ILE A 160 -5.06 -27.61 -13.60
N GLU A 161 -6.19 -28.31 -13.66
CA GLU A 161 -7.08 -28.49 -12.51
C GLU A 161 -6.44 -29.41 -11.46
N ASP A 162 -6.66 -29.12 -10.16
CA ASP A 162 -6.13 -29.92 -9.06
C ASP A 162 -6.54 -31.39 -9.15
N SER A 163 -7.78 -31.68 -9.54
CA SER A 163 -8.30 -33.05 -9.73
C SER A 163 -7.57 -33.85 -10.80
N LYS A 164 -6.85 -33.20 -11.71
CA LYS A 164 -6.16 -33.79 -12.87
C LYS A 164 -4.63 -33.66 -12.77
N PHE A 165 -4.15 -33.03 -11.73
CA PHE A 165 -2.72 -32.70 -11.53
C PHE A 165 -1.81 -33.93 -11.46
N SER A 166 -2.30 -35.06 -10.94
CA SER A 166 -1.54 -36.31 -10.82
C SER A 166 -1.32 -37.04 -12.15
N ASN A 167 -2.09 -36.71 -13.19
CA ASN A 167 -1.95 -37.31 -14.51
C ASN A 167 -2.04 -36.26 -15.63
N PRO A 168 -0.98 -35.48 -15.86
CA PRO A 168 -0.97 -34.37 -16.82
C PRO A 168 -0.73 -34.83 -18.29
N ALA A 169 -0.70 -36.15 -18.58
CA ALA A 169 -0.36 -36.66 -19.90
C ALA A 169 -1.41 -36.29 -20.98
N ASP A 170 -2.66 -36.07 -20.58
CA ASP A 170 -3.73 -35.75 -21.51
C ASP A 170 -3.89 -34.20 -21.63
N ARG A 171 -3.89 -33.73 -22.89
CA ARG A 171 -4.13 -32.30 -23.20
C ARG A 171 -5.46 -31.78 -22.65
N SER A 172 -6.50 -32.63 -22.60
CA SER A 172 -7.81 -32.28 -22.07
C SER A 172 -7.81 -31.95 -20.56
N HIS A 173 -6.75 -32.33 -19.85
CA HIS A 173 -6.57 -32.03 -18.42
C HIS A 173 -6.15 -30.60 -18.15
N PHE A 174 -5.73 -29.87 -19.15
CA PHE A 174 -5.32 -28.47 -19.00
C PHE A 174 -6.50 -27.51 -19.19
N LYS A 175 -6.68 -26.63 -18.25
CA LYS A 175 -7.56 -25.46 -18.41
C LYS A 175 -6.95 -24.47 -19.40
N ILE A 176 -5.63 -24.25 -19.29
CA ILE A 176 -4.82 -23.51 -20.25
C ILE A 176 -3.65 -24.40 -20.65
N TYR A 177 -3.62 -24.86 -21.92
CA TYR A 177 -2.51 -25.67 -22.41
C TYR A 177 -1.20 -24.86 -22.37
N PRO A 178 -0.05 -25.48 -22.00
CA PRO A 178 1.23 -24.80 -21.87
C PRO A 178 1.62 -23.99 -23.13
N LYS A 179 1.73 -22.67 -22.96
CA LYS A 179 2.06 -21.71 -24.03
C LYS A 179 2.66 -20.40 -23.54
N TYR A 180 2.70 -20.17 -22.22
CA TYR A 180 3.25 -18.95 -21.61
C TYR A 180 4.69 -19.15 -21.18
N ASP A 181 5.50 -18.08 -21.21
CA ASP A 181 6.88 -18.10 -20.71
C ASP A 181 6.91 -18.20 -19.18
N TYR A 182 5.85 -17.72 -18.51
CA TYR A 182 5.68 -17.76 -17.07
C TYR A 182 4.20 -17.66 -16.69
N LEU A 183 3.79 -18.34 -15.61
CA LEU A 183 2.49 -18.20 -14.97
C LEU A 183 2.62 -18.24 -13.44
N HIS A 184 1.86 -17.37 -12.74
CA HIS A 184 1.72 -17.37 -11.30
C HIS A 184 0.27 -17.04 -10.92
N ILE A 185 -0.36 -17.94 -10.17
CA ILE A 185 -1.72 -17.74 -9.67
C ILE A 185 -1.65 -16.82 -8.46
N LEU A 186 -2.33 -15.67 -8.52
CA LEU A 186 -2.37 -14.71 -7.42
C LEU A 186 -3.33 -15.18 -6.32
N GLU A 187 -2.95 -14.94 -5.07
CA GLU A 187 -3.88 -15.12 -3.97
C GLU A 187 -5.04 -14.14 -4.08
N GLY A 188 -6.25 -14.65 -3.94
CA GLY A 188 -7.50 -13.89 -3.98
C GLY A 188 -8.61 -14.61 -3.23
N GLU A 189 -9.81 -14.04 -3.21
CA GLU A 189 -10.99 -14.61 -2.57
C GLU A 189 -11.67 -15.65 -3.46
N ASP A 190 -11.70 -15.41 -4.79
CA ASP A 190 -12.31 -16.31 -5.76
C ASP A 190 -11.31 -17.38 -6.22
N LEU A 191 -11.40 -18.56 -5.62
CA LEU A 191 -10.58 -19.71 -5.99
C LEU A 191 -11.06 -20.39 -7.28
N SER A 192 -12.29 -20.14 -7.72
CA SER A 192 -12.85 -20.72 -8.96
C SER A 192 -12.44 -19.97 -10.20
N ASN A 193 -12.13 -18.67 -10.07
CA ASN A 193 -11.64 -17.81 -11.14
C ASN A 193 -10.50 -16.89 -10.67
N PRO A 194 -9.35 -17.44 -10.25
CA PRO A 194 -8.23 -16.64 -9.76
C PRO A 194 -7.61 -15.79 -10.87
N MET A 195 -7.05 -14.64 -10.49
CA MET A 195 -6.21 -13.84 -11.38
C MET A 195 -4.83 -14.48 -11.50
N ILE A 196 -4.29 -14.49 -12.72
CA ILE A 196 -3.03 -15.14 -13.02
C ILE A 196 -2.09 -14.15 -13.70
N VAL A 197 -0.93 -13.91 -13.09
CA VAL A 197 0.17 -13.19 -13.75
C VAL A 197 0.73 -14.12 -14.81
N ALA A 198 0.75 -13.66 -16.06
CA ALA A 198 1.29 -14.40 -17.19
C ALA A 198 2.37 -13.57 -17.90
N SER A 199 3.39 -14.24 -18.43
CA SER A 199 4.36 -13.63 -19.34
C SER A 199 4.26 -14.27 -20.73
N HIS A 200 4.24 -13.41 -21.74
CA HIS A 200 4.26 -13.81 -23.14
C HIS A 200 5.13 -12.83 -23.94
N LYS A 201 6.13 -13.35 -24.69
CA LYS A 201 7.08 -12.55 -25.47
C LYS A 201 7.78 -11.48 -24.60
N ASN A 202 8.25 -11.88 -23.44
CA ASN A 202 8.94 -11.01 -22.45
C ASN A 202 8.09 -9.83 -21.93
N LYS A 203 6.76 -9.92 -22.01
CA LYS A 203 5.84 -8.95 -21.42
C LYS A 203 4.89 -9.64 -20.47
N PHE A 204 4.62 -8.97 -19.34
CA PHE A 204 3.68 -9.43 -18.33
C PHE A 204 2.29 -8.82 -18.56
N GLY A 205 1.28 -9.62 -18.28
CA GLY A 205 -0.14 -9.27 -18.26
C GLY A 205 -0.87 -10.08 -17.20
N ILE A 206 -2.16 -9.88 -17.08
CA ILE A 206 -3.04 -10.67 -16.21
C ILE A 206 -4.07 -11.38 -17.08
N ILE A 207 -4.28 -12.65 -16.80
CA ILE A 207 -5.33 -13.47 -17.42
C ILE A 207 -6.18 -14.13 -16.33
N ASP A 208 -7.36 -14.63 -16.71
CA ASP A 208 -8.15 -15.54 -15.87
C ASP A 208 -7.88 -17.01 -16.23
N VAL A 209 -8.52 -17.95 -15.51
CA VAL A 209 -8.38 -19.40 -15.77
C VAL A 209 -8.97 -19.85 -17.12
N ASN A 210 -9.84 -19.03 -17.72
CA ASN A 210 -10.41 -19.30 -19.04
C ASN A 210 -9.55 -18.69 -20.17
N ASN A 211 -8.38 -18.16 -19.80
CA ASN A 211 -7.44 -17.51 -20.71
C ASN A 211 -7.96 -16.21 -21.34
N ASN A 212 -8.89 -15.54 -20.67
CA ASN A 212 -9.28 -14.18 -21.04
C ASN A 212 -8.20 -13.21 -20.54
N ILE A 213 -7.82 -12.27 -21.41
CA ILE A 213 -6.85 -11.21 -21.02
C ILE A 213 -7.60 -10.15 -20.25
N ILE A 214 -7.24 -9.96 -18.97
CA ILE A 214 -7.76 -8.92 -18.10
C ILE A 214 -6.88 -7.67 -18.19
N ILE A 215 -5.56 -7.85 -18.09
CA ILE A 215 -4.57 -6.77 -18.28
C ILE A 215 -3.69 -7.14 -19.47
N PRO A 216 -3.51 -6.25 -20.46
CA PRO A 216 -2.70 -6.51 -21.64
C PRO A 216 -1.25 -6.87 -21.32
N PHE A 217 -0.60 -7.64 -22.21
CA PHE A 217 0.82 -7.98 -22.11
C PHE A 217 1.70 -6.80 -22.54
N GLU A 218 1.82 -5.80 -21.67
CA GLU A 218 2.57 -4.56 -21.96
C GLU A 218 3.58 -4.18 -20.86
N TYR A 219 3.53 -4.84 -19.71
CA TYR A 219 4.36 -4.51 -18.55
C TYR A 219 5.71 -5.24 -18.59
N ALA A 220 6.74 -4.61 -18.02
CA ALA A 220 8.05 -5.21 -17.81
C ALA A 220 8.00 -6.19 -16.63
N ASP A 221 7.26 -5.86 -15.56
CA ASP A 221 6.97 -6.77 -14.46
C ASP A 221 5.62 -6.48 -13.81
N ILE A 222 5.04 -7.49 -13.18
CA ILE A 222 3.87 -7.43 -12.29
C ILE A 222 4.22 -8.18 -11.01
N LYS A 223 4.12 -7.50 -9.85
CA LYS A 223 4.42 -8.09 -8.54
C LYS A 223 3.49 -9.24 -8.18
N ARG A 224 4.04 -10.32 -7.62
CA ARG A 224 3.30 -11.48 -7.10
C ARG A 224 3.10 -11.32 -5.59
N ASN A 225 2.75 -10.13 -5.14
CA ASN A 225 2.52 -9.79 -3.74
C ASN A 225 1.02 -9.84 -3.38
N TYR A 226 0.70 -9.52 -2.14
CA TYR A 226 -0.67 -9.52 -1.64
C TYR A 226 -1.52 -8.32 -2.07
N SER A 227 -1.04 -7.44 -2.96
CA SER A 227 -1.78 -6.24 -3.36
C SER A 227 -3.14 -6.57 -3.99
N TRP A 228 -3.21 -7.63 -4.78
CA TRP A 228 -4.48 -8.12 -5.33
C TRP A 228 -5.45 -8.57 -4.23
N LYS A 229 -4.98 -9.37 -3.26
CA LYS A 229 -5.79 -9.85 -2.14
C LYS A 229 -6.27 -8.72 -1.23
N LEU A 230 -5.40 -7.76 -0.92
CA LEU A 230 -5.68 -6.70 0.06
C LEU A 230 -6.40 -5.49 -0.54
N GLY A 231 -6.13 -5.14 -1.78
CA GLY A 231 -6.60 -3.91 -2.40
C GLY A 231 -7.26 -4.10 -3.76
N LYS A 232 -7.34 -5.32 -4.30
CA LYS A 232 -7.76 -5.64 -5.67
C LYS A 232 -6.99 -4.81 -6.71
N MET A 233 -5.70 -4.61 -6.43
CA MET A 233 -4.79 -3.81 -7.22
C MET A 233 -3.60 -4.66 -7.68
N PHE A 234 -3.09 -4.38 -8.87
CA PHE A 234 -1.85 -4.95 -9.36
C PHE A 234 -0.75 -3.90 -9.24
N GLU A 235 0.39 -4.29 -8.68
CA GLU A 235 1.59 -3.44 -8.65
C GLU A 235 2.45 -3.77 -9.86
N VAL A 236 2.58 -2.82 -10.79
CA VAL A 236 3.15 -3.03 -12.12
C VAL A 236 4.26 -2.03 -12.44
N THR A 237 5.12 -2.37 -13.40
CA THR A 237 6.11 -1.44 -13.95
C THR A 237 6.25 -1.64 -15.46
N LYS A 238 6.58 -0.56 -16.20
CA LYS A 238 6.92 -0.62 -17.63
C LYS A 238 8.44 -0.51 -17.89
N ASP A 239 9.20 -0.11 -16.88
CA ASP A 239 10.64 0.20 -16.97
C ASP A 239 11.52 -0.56 -15.97
N ASP A 240 10.99 -1.54 -15.24
CA ASP A 240 11.63 -2.32 -14.17
C ASP A 240 12.12 -1.50 -12.96
N LYS A 241 11.76 -0.22 -12.89
CA LYS A 241 12.22 0.70 -11.85
C LYS A 241 11.08 1.35 -11.09
N ASN A 242 10.12 1.90 -11.82
CA ASN A 242 9.04 2.68 -11.26
C ASN A 242 7.77 1.83 -11.18
N TYR A 243 7.46 1.35 -9.97
CA TYR A 243 6.25 0.58 -9.70
C TYR A 243 5.10 1.50 -9.30
N TYR A 244 3.92 1.19 -9.80
CA TYR A 244 2.67 1.89 -9.49
C TYR A 244 1.50 0.89 -9.51
N TYR A 245 0.35 1.32 -8.98
CA TYR A 245 -0.82 0.46 -8.92
C TYR A 245 -1.77 0.70 -10.09
N ILE A 246 -2.33 -0.39 -10.60
CA ILE A 246 -3.45 -0.40 -11.55
C ILE A 246 -4.59 -1.26 -11.01
N ASP A 247 -5.83 -0.94 -11.40
CA ASP A 247 -7.00 -1.79 -11.15
C ASP A 247 -7.22 -2.83 -12.27
N SER A 248 -8.27 -3.64 -12.14
CA SER A 248 -8.64 -4.65 -13.15
C SER A 248 -9.07 -4.07 -14.50
N ASN A 249 -9.32 -2.75 -14.58
CA ASN A 249 -9.62 -2.05 -15.83
C ASN A 249 -8.37 -1.40 -16.45
N ASN A 250 -7.18 -1.74 -15.95
CA ASN A 250 -5.90 -1.18 -16.37
C ASN A 250 -5.76 0.33 -16.13
N LYS A 251 -6.54 0.88 -15.21
CA LYS A 251 -6.43 2.29 -14.81
C LYS A 251 -5.35 2.43 -13.75
N SER A 252 -4.41 3.36 -13.98
CA SER A 252 -3.30 3.69 -13.06
C SER A 252 -3.70 4.71 -11.98
N TYR A 253 -3.00 4.66 -10.86
CA TYR A 253 -3.17 5.54 -9.69
C TYR A 253 -1.84 6.03 -9.17
#